data_24334e4fc60cd1317951469121564aef
#
_entry.id   24334e4fc60cd1317951469121564aef
#
_cell.length_a   1.000
_cell.length_b   1.000
_cell.length_c   1.000
_cell.angle_alpha   90.00
_cell.angle_beta   90.00
_cell.angle_gamma   90.00
#
_symmetry.space_group_name_H-M   'P 1'
#
loop_
_entity.id
_entity.type
_entity.pdbx_description
1 polymer ?
#
loop_
_entity_poly.entity_id
_entity_poly.type
_entity_poly.pdbx_seq_one_letter_code
_entity_poly.pdbx_strand_id
1 'polypeptide(L)'
;MRLAKLFFGLAACTLAATPFTAVAQQPIVIKFSHVVAHDTPKGLAAEYFAKRAGELTKGKVKVEVYANSTLYKDKEEMEALQLGAVQMLAPSLAKFGPLGVKEFELFDLPYIFDNYEELHKVTQGPVGQSLLKKLEPKGVVGLAFWDNGFKSFSANT
;
A
#
# COMPACT_ATOMS: atom_id res chain seq x y z
N MET A 1 -34.23 -5.32 83.46
CA MET A 1 -32.80 -5.02 83.23
C MET A 1 -32.23 -6.01 82.26
N ARG A 2 -32.14 -5.71 80.99
CA ARG A 2 -31.29 -6.42 79.98
C ARG A 2 -30.92 -5.44 78.84
N LEU A 3 -29.66 -5.07 78.78
CA LEU A 3 -29.05 -4.28 77.75
C LEU A 3 -28.90 -5.13 76.47
N ALA A 4 -29.58 -4.73 75.41
CA ALA A 4 -29.33 -5.27 74.07
C ALA A 4 -28.28 -4.38 73.38
N LYS A 5 -27.13 -4.92 73.07
CA LYS A 5 -26.07 -4.26 72.30
C LYS A 5 -26.41 -4.40 70.82
N LEU A 6 -26.72 -3.29 70.12
CA LEU A 6 -26.78 -3.21 68.64
C LEU A 6 -25.37 -3.19 68.10
N PHE A 7 -25.01 -4.19 67.35
CA PHE A 7 -23.82 -4.17 66.49
C PHE A 7 -24.26 -3.69 65.09
N PHE A 8 -23.89 -2.49 64.75
CA PHE A 8 -24.05 -1.96 63.38
C PHE A 8 -22.83 -2.42 62.58
N GLY A 9 -23.02 -3.44 61.73
CA GLY A 9 -21.98 -3.91 60.81
C GLY A 9 -21.90 -2.98 59.61
N LEU A 10 -20.81 -2.25 59.48
CA LEU A 10 -20.45 -1.42 58.33
C LEU A 10 -19.91 -2.34 57.21
N ALA A 11 -20.75 -2.70 56.25
CA ALA A 11 -20.33 -3.43 55.05
C ALA A 11 -19.65 -2.45 54.08
N ALA A 12 -18.30 -2.46 54.06
CA ALA A 12 -17.52 -1.73 53.09
C ALA A 12 -17.58 -2.46 51.72
N CYS A 13 -18.37 -1.94 50.79
CA CYS A 13 -18.36 -2.36 49.41
C CYS A 13 -17.06 -1.85 48.74
N THR A 14 -16.03 -2.73 48.67
CA THR A 14 -14.86 -2.50 47.82
C THR A 14 -15.25 -2.71 46.36
N LEU A 15 -15.52 -1.64 45.63
CA LEU A 15 -15.57 -1.67 44.15
C LEU A 15 -14.18 -2.06 43.66
N ALA A 16 -14.01 -3.32 43.24
CA ALA A 16 -12.85 -3.76 42.52
C ALA A 16 -12.86 -3.08 41.13
N ALA A 17 -12.06 -2.02 40.94
CA ALA A 17 -11.79 -1.44 39.66
C ALA A 17 -11.00 -2.44 38.81
N THR A 18 -11.68 -3.23 37.99
CA THR A 18 -11.02 -4.06 36.98
C THR A 18 -10.33 -3.17 35.99
N PRO A 19 -9.01 -3.28 35.80
CA PRO A 19 -8.33 -2.52 34.76
C PRO A 19 -8.90 -2.97 33.40
N PHE A 20 -9.57 -2.07 32.69
CA PHE A 20 -9.89 -2.26 31.28
C PHE A 20 -8.53 -2.32 30.53
N THR A 21 -8.01 -3.50 30.29
CA THR A 21 -6.93 -3.70 29.33
C THR A 21 -7.48 -3.37 27.95
N ALA A 22 -7.18 -2.18 27.46
CA ALA A 22 -7.44 -1.82 26.08
C ALA A 22 -6.66 -2.84 25.21
N VAL A 23 -7.39 -3.76 24.57
CA VAL A 23 -6.79 -4.66 23.58
C VAL A 23 -6.34 -3.75 22.43
N ALA A 24 -5.04 -3.48 22.36
CA ALA A 24 -4.46 -2.75 21.26
C ALA A 24 -4.73 -3.54 19.98
N GLN A 25 -5.60 -2.99 19.13
CA GLN A 25 -5.93 -3.59 17.84
C GLN A 25 -4.63 -3.70 17.03
N GLN A 26 -4.25 -4.90 16.62
CA GLN A 26 -3.07 -5.09 15.80
C GLN A 26 -3.21 -4.29 14.48
N PRO A 27 -2.13 -3.64 14.02
CA PRO A 27 -2.19 -2.87 12.80
C PRO A 27 -2.45 -3.76 11.60
N ILE A 28 -3.17 -3.21 10.61
CA ILE A 28 -3.30 -3.84 9.29
C ILE A 28 -1.93 -3.73 8.62
N VAL A 29 -1.33 -4.87 8.27
CA VAL A 29 -0.04 -4.91 7.56
C VAL A 29 -0.29 -4.97 6.07
N ILE A 30 0.33 -4.05 5.31
CA ILE A 30 0.34 -4.00 3.85
C ILE A 30 1.76 -4.29 3.39
N LYS A 31 1.98 -5.42 2.72
CA LYS A 31 3.24 -5.72 2.06
C LYS A 31 3.26 -5.04 0.70
N PHE A 32 4.20 -4.11 0.53
CA PHE A 32 4.39 -3.36 -0.70
C PHE A 32 5.69 -3.80 -1.37
N SER A 33 5.60 -4.57 -2.46
CA SER A 33 6.75 -5.07 -3.21
C SER A 33 7.03 -4.24 -4.45
N HIS A 34 8.30 -4.00 -4.73
CA HIS A 34 8.76 -3.40 -5.99
C HIS A 34 10.18 -3.87 -6.36
N VAL A 35 10.51 -3.74 -7.64
CA VAL A 35 11.75 -4.31 -8.21
C VAL A 35 12.95 -3.35 -8.23
N VAL A 36 12.73 -2.07 -7.95
CA VAL A 36 13.80 -1.06 -8.02
C VAL A 36 14.54 -0.90 -6.69
N ALA A 37 15.74 -0.31 -6.74
CA ALA A 37 16.54 -0.05 -5.55
C ALA A 37 15.89 1.01 -4.62
N HIS A 38 16.22 0.98 -3.33
CA HIS A 38 15.71 1.90 -2.32
C HIS A 38 16.01 3.37 -2.62
N ASP A 39 17.17 3.66 -3.18
CA ASP A 39 17.68 5.00 -3.47
C ASP A 39 17.17 5.60 -4.77
N THR A 40 16.34 4.87 -5.51
CA THR A 40 15.67 5.39 -6.70
C THR A 40 14.49 6.28 -6.32
N PRO A 41 14.05 7.21 -7.21
CA PRO A 41 12.85 8.02 -6.96
C PRO A 41 11.63 7.20 -6.55
N LYS A 42 11.40 6.07 -7.21
CA LYS A 42 10.29 5.15 -6.88
C LYS A 42 10.51 4.49 -5.51
N GLY A 43 11.72 4.06 -5.19
CA GLY A 43 12.04 3.46 -3.88
C GLY A 43 11.80 4.46 -2.75
N LEU A 44 12.30 5.68 -2.89
CA LEU A 44 12.09 6.77 -1.91
C LEU A 44 10.61 7.12 -1.78
N ALA A 45 9.85 7.12 -2.88
CA ALA A 45 8.41 7.35 -2.84
C ALA A 45 7.65 6.24 -2.08
N ALA A 46 8.08 4.99 -2.22
CA ALA A 46 7.50 3.85 -1.48
C ALA A 46 7.73 3.99 0.03
N GLU A 47 8.94 4.36 0.44
CA GLU A 47 9.26 4.61 1.85
C GLU A 47 8.48 5.81 2.41
N TYR A 48 8.37 6.89 1.63
CA TYR A 48 7.56 8.05 2.01
C TYR A 48 6.09 7.68 2.18
N PHE A 49 5.54 6.89 1.24
CA PHE A 49 4.17 6.37 1.34
C PHE A 49 3.97 5.56 2.62
N ALA A 50 4.88 4.64 2.92
CA ALA A 50 4.80 3.81 4.12
C ALA A 50 4.77 4.66 5.40
N LYS A 51 5.66 5.64 5.49
CA LYS A 51 5.70 6.60 6.60
C LYS A 51 4.39 7.37 6.73
N ARG A 52 3.91 7.95 5.63
CA ARG A 52 2.67 8.76 5.63
C ARG A 52 1.43 7.93 5.96
N ALA A 53 1.34 6.70 5.47
CA ALA A 53 0.25 5.79 5.81
C ALA A 53 0.18 5.52 7.31
N GLY A 54 1.33 5.25 7.94
CA GLY A 54 1.43 5.07 9.38
C GLY A 54 0.99 6.31 10.17
N GLU A 55 1.48 7.49 9.78
CA GLU A 55 1.14 8.77 10.42
C GLU A 55 -0.35 9.09 10.31
N LEU A 56 -0.91 9.04 9.08
CA LEU A 56 -2.31 9.40 8.81
C LEU A 56 -3.30 8.44 9.47
N THR A 57 -2.93 7.17 9.60
CA THR A 57 -3.77 6.16 10.24
C THR A 57 -3.52 6.04 11.75
N LYS A 58 -2.62 6.88 12.31
CA LYS A 58 -2.21 6.80 13.72
C LYS A 58 -1.74 5.40 14.12
N GLY A 59 -0.96 4.77 13.23
CA GLY A 59 -0.41 3.43 13.43
C GLY A 59 -1.38 2.27 13.18
N LYS A 60 -2.62 2.52 12.75
CA LYS A 60 -3.58 1.45 12.42
C LYS A 60 -3.20 0.68 11.15
N VAL A 61 -2.43 1.31 10.26
CA VAL A 61 -1.87 0.67 9.07
C VAL A 61 -0.35 0.72 9.14
N LYS A 62 0.30 -0.42 8.87
CA LYS A 62 1.74 -0.55 8.73
C LYS A 62 2.03 -1.01 7.30
N VAL A 63 2.75 -0.20 6.53
CA VAL A 63 3.22 -0.60 5.20
C VAL A 63 4.65 -1.11 5.33
N GLU A 64 4.90 -2.33 4.86
CA GLU A 64 6.23 -2.95 4.82
C GLU A 64 6.71 -2.94 3.37
N VAL A 65 7.75 -2.16 3.10
CA VAL A 65 8.32 -2.00 1.75
C VAL A 65 9.38 -3.05 1.49
N TYR A 66 9.23 -3.78 0.39
CA TYR A 66 10.15 -4.81 -0.09
C TYR A 66 10.71 -4.38 -1.44
N ALA A 67 11.87 -3.75 -1.42
CA ALA A 67 12.58 -3.25 -2.59
C ALA A 67 13.45 -4.33 -3.25
N ASN A 68 14.05 -4.00 -4.40
CA ASN A 68 15.06 -4.84 -5.08
C ASN A 68 14.59 -6.28 -5.37
N SER A 69 13.31 -6.50 -5.64
CA SER A 69 12.78 -7.86 -5.85
C SER A 69 13.07 -8.82 -4.70
N THR A 70 13.20 -8.31 -3.46
CA THR A 70 13.54 -9.14 -2.29
C THR A 70 12.43 -10.10 -1.90
N LEU A 71 11.18 -9.79 -2.23
CA LEU A 71 10.04 -10.64 -1.93
C LEU A 71 9.60 -11.43 -3.17
N TYR A 72 9.39 -10.74 -4.29
CA TYR A 72 9.03 -11.34 -5.58
C TYR A 72 9.79 -10.68 -6.72
N LYS A 73 10.11 -11.47 -7.74
CA LYS A 73 10.70 -10.97 -8.99
C LYS A 73 9.62 -10.35 -9.87
N ASP A 74 10.04 -9.49 -10.78
CA ASP A 74 9.19 -8.73 -11.69
C ASP A 74 8.12 -9.55 -12.45
N LYS A 75 8.44 -10.83 -12.78
CA LYS A 75 7.48 -11.72 -13.45
C LYS A 75 6.45 -12.36 -12.51
N GLU A 76 6.75 -12.40 -11.22
CA GLU A 76 5.97 -13.12 -10.19
C GLU A 76 5.07 -12.16 -9.38
N GLU A 77 5.40 -10.86 -9.38
CA GLU A 77 4.70 -9.86 -8.54
C GLU A 77 3.20 -9.79 -8.77
N MET A 78 2.77 -9.86 -10.04
CA MET A 78 1.35 -9.74 -10.39
C MET A 78 0.55 -10.95 -9.90
N GLU A 79 1.10 -12.16 -10.03
CA GLU A 79 0.48 -13.37 -9.50
C GLU A 79 0.43 -13.32 -7.97
N ALA A 80 1.52 -12.90 -7.32
CA ALA A 80 1.56 -12.73 -5.87
C ALA A 80 0.51 -11.75 -5.35
N LEU A 81 0.24 -10.65 -6.08
CA LEU A 81 -0.83 -9.71 -5.77
C LEU A 81 -2.21 -10.37 -5.90
N GLN A 82 -2.47 -11.08 -7.00
CA GLN A 82 -3.76 -11.73 -7.23
C GLN A 82 -4.04 -12.84 -6.21
N LEU A 83 -2.99 -13.54 -5.76
CA LEU A 83 -3.09 -14.55 -4.69
C LEU A 83 -3.15 -13.95 -3.28
N GLY A 84 -2.99 -12.63 -3.14
CA GLY A 84 -3.00 -11.94 -1.85
C GLY A 84 -1.73 -12.13 -1.01
N ALA A 85 -0.67 -12.67 -1.58
CA ALA A 85 0.64 -12.84 -0.90
C ALA A 85 1.32 -11.50 -0.66
N VAL A 86 1.05 -10.49 -1.50
CA VAL A 86 1.32 -9.06 -1.29
C VAL A 86 0.03 -8.27 -1.49
N GLN A 87 -0.07 -7.11 -0.87
CA GLN A 87 -1.25 -6.26 -0.94
C GLN A 87 -1.06 -5.04 -1.85
N MET A 88 0.18 -4.69 -2.17
CA MET A 88 0.49 -3.52 -2.99
C MET A 88 1.73 -3.75 -3.84
N LEU A 89 1.68 -3.23 -5.09
CA LEU A 89 2.78 -3.24 -6.05
C LEU A 89 2.93 -1.88 -6.73
N ALA A 90 4.12 -1.62 -7.27
CA ALA A 90 4.38 -0.55 -8.22
C ALA A 90 5.09 -1.11 -9.47
N PRO A 91 4.41 -1.95 -10.27
CA PRO A 91 5.01 -2.65 -11.41
C PRO A 91 5.19 -1.72 -12.62
N SER A 92 5.94 -2.17 -13.62
CA SER A 92 5.91 -1.57 -14.95
C SER A 92 4.54 -1.77 -15.60
N LEU A 93 4.06 -0.78 -16.36
CA LEU A 93 2.72 -0.80 -16.97
C LEU A 93 2.55 -1.96 -17.97
N ALA A 94 3.62 -2.39 -18.64
CA ALA A 94 3.59 -3.57 -19.53
C ALA A 94 3.17 -4.86 -18.84
N LYS A 95 3.24 -4.93 -17.50
CA LYS A 95 2.81 -6.12 -16.74
C LYS A 95 1.30 -6.33 -16.72
N PHE A 96 0.53 -5.33 -17.09
CA PHE A 96 -0.92 -5.44 -17.17
C PHE A 96 -1.42 -6.03 -18.50
N GLY A 97 -0.57 -6.08 -19.55
CA GLY A 97 -0.89 -6.74 -20.82
C GLY A 97 -1.29 -8.21 -20.65
N PRO A 98 -0.48 -9.05 -19.96
CA PRO A 98 -0.83 -10.44 -19.67
C PRO A 98 -2.11 -10.63 -18.84
N LEU A 99 -2.50 -9.64 -18.04
CA LEU A 99 -3.79 -9.62 -17.34
C LEU A 99 -4.98 -9.30 -18.25
N GLY A 100 -4.72 -9.04 -19.53
CA GLY A 100 -5.73 -8.71 -20.53
C GLY A 100 -6.10 -7.22 -20.58
N VAL A 101 -5.23 -6.33 -20.07
CA VAL A 101 -5.39 -4.85 -20.18
C VAL A 101 -4.23 -4.31 -21.01
N LYS A 102 -4.26 -4.63 -22.32
CA LYS A 102 -3.20 -4.29 -23.27
C LYS A 102 -3.01 -2.78 -23.48
N GLU A 103 -4.01 -1.98 -23.15
CA GLU A 103 -3.95 -0.53 -23.29
C GLU A 103 -2.82 0.12 -22.47
N PHE A 104 -2.37 -0.54 -21.41
CA PHE A 104 -1.20 -0.08 -20.66
C PHE A 104 0.11 -0.20 -21.42
N GLU A 105 0.19 -1.05 -22.47
CA GLU A 105 1.37 -1.18 -23.34
C GLU A 105 1.61 0.08 -24.17
N LEU A 106 0.58 0.95 -24.30
CA LEU A 106 0.70 2.25 -24.97
C LEU A 106 1.85 3.10 -24.41
N PHE A 107 2.08 3.02 -23.09
CA PHE A 107 3.13 3.80 -22.43
C PHE A 107 4.56 3.30 -22.75
N ASP A 108 4.70 2.14 -23.35
CA ASP A 108 5.98 1.60 -23.80
C ASP A 108 6.29 1.92 -25.29
N LEU A 109 5.35 2.58 -25.99
CA LEU A 109 5.59 2.99 -27.36
C LEU A 109 6.66 4.09 -27.42
N PRO A 110 7.62 4.00 -28.36
CA PRO A 110 8.64 5.04 -28.53
C PRO A 110 8.02 6.39 -28.90
N TYR A 111 8.55 7.45 -28.33
CA TYR A 111 8.24 8.84 -28.69
C TYR A 111 6.78 9.26 -28.56
N ILE A 112 6.00 8.55 -27.71
CA ILE A 112 4.58 8.91 -27.49
C ILE A 112 4.40 10.13 -26.59
N PHE A 113 5.41 10.44 -25.77
CA PHE A 113 5.46 11.62 -24.90
C PHE A 113 6.82 12.31 -25.05
N ASP A 114 6.82 13.61 -25.21
CA ASP A 114 8.05 14.39 -25.31
C ASP A 114 8.63 14.73 -23.91
N ASN A 115 7.76 14.80 -22.90
CA ASN A 115 8.16 15.19 -21.54
C ASN A 115 7.18 14.70 -20.47
N TYR A 116 7.54 14.91 -19.19
CA TYR A 116 6.71 14.53 -18.07
C TYR A 116 5.39 15.30 -17.97
N GLU A 117 5.32 16.53 -18.45
CA GLU A 117 4.08 17.33 -18.40
C GLU A 117 3.00 16.67 -19.24
N GLU A 118 3.34 16.25 -20.45
CA GLU A 118 2.42 15.55 -21.35
C GLU A 118 2.01 14.19 -20.77
N LEU A 119 2.97 13.42 -20.26
CA LEU A 119 2.70 12.16 -19.59
C LEU A 119 1.72 12.36 -18.42
N HIS A 120 1.95 13.36 -17.58
CA HIS A 120 1.10 13.61 -16.42
C HIS A 120 -0.30 14.11 -16.80
N LYS A 121 -0.45 14.90 -17.86
CA LYS A 121 -1.78 15.26 -18.40
C LYS A 121 -2.62 14.04 -18.76
N VAL A 122 -1.98 13.00 -19.31
CA VAL A 122 -2.66 11.75 -19.65
C VAL A 122 -2.92 10.89 -18.42
N THR A 123 -1.89 10.64 -17.60
CA THR A 123 -1.99 9.71 -16.45
C THR A 123 -2.87 10.25 -15.33
N GLN A 124 -2.88 11.55 -15.10
CA GLN A 124 -3.72 12.22 -14.08
C GLN A 124 -5.09 12.64 -14.62
N GLY A 125 -5.25 12.63 -15.94
CA GLY A 125 -6.49 13.00 -16.62
C GLY A 125 -7.50 11.85 -16.75
N PRO A 126 -8.60 12.08 -17.49
CA PRO A 126 -9.68 11.11 -17.68
C PRO A 126 -9.21 9.78 -18.29
N VAL A 127 -8.21 9.83 -19.19
CA VAL A 127 -7.64 8.63 -19.82
C VAL A 127 -6.98 7.74 -18.79
N GLY A 128 -6.10 8.30 -17.94
CA GLY A 128 -5.43 7.57 -16.88
C GLY A 128 -6.43 6.97 -15.89
N GLN A 129 -7.43 7.74 -15.47
CA GLN A 129 -8.49 7.26 -14.57
C GLN A 129 -9.31 6.12 -15.21
N SER A 130 -9.59 6.20 -16.51
CA SER A 130 -10.26 5.12 -17.23
C SER A 130 -9.42 3.84 -17.29
N LEU A 131 -8.12 3.97 -17.50
CA LEU A 131 -7.19 2.84 -17.51
C LEU A 131 -7.10 2.15 -16.13
N LEU A 132 -6.99 2.92 -15.04
CA LEU A 132 -6.97 2.36 -13.69
C LEU A 132 -8.23 1.53 -13.39
N LYS A 133 -9.41 1.99 -13.80
CA LYS A 133 -10.67 1.28 -13.66
C LYS A 133 -10.74 -0.05 -14.41
N LYS A 134 -10.02 -0.20 -15.52
CA LYS A 134 -9.94 -1.45 -16.28
C LYS A 134 -9.25 -2.58 -15.51
N LEU A 135 -8.53 -2.28 -14.45
CA LEU A 135 -7.90 -3.28 -13.58
C LEU A 135 -8.88 -3.92 -12.60
N GLU A 136 -9.96 -3.23 -12.21
CA GLU A 136 -10.92 -3.72 -11.23
C GLU A 136 -11.53 -5.09 -11.59
N PRO A 137 -11.99 -5.34 -12.85
CA PRO A 137 -12.50 -6.66 -13.25
C PRO A 137 -11.44 -7.76 -13.22
N LYS A 138 -10.15 -7.39 -13.08
CA LYS A 138 -9.02 -8.33 -12.97
C LYS A 138 -8.61 -8.58 -11.51
N GLY A 139 -9.40 -8.09 -10.55
CA GLY A 139 -9.14 -8.23 -9.13
C GLY A 139 -8.05 -7.30 -8.59
N VAL A 140 -7.69 -6.26 -9.34
CA VAL A 140 -6.66 -5.28 -8.98
C VAL A 140 -7.26 -3.88 -8.96
N VAL A 141 -7.03 -3.13 -7.91
CA VAL A 141 -7.43 -1.72 -7.80
C VAL A 141 -6.25 -0.83 -8.18
N GLY A 142 -6.38 -0.07 -9.27
CA GLY A 142 -5.41 0.95 -9.66
C GLY A 142 -5.60 2.21 -8.83
N LEU A 143 -4.56 2.61 -8.07
CA LEU A 143 -4.63 3.76 -7.16
C LEU A 143 -4.09 5.04 -7.80
N ALA A 144 -2.91 4.95 -8.42
CA ALA A 144 -2.23 6.07 -9.06
C ALA A 144 -1.15 5.56 -10.02
N PHE A 145 -0.70 6.42 -10.92
CA PHE A 145 0.49 6.19 -11.72
C PHE A 145 1.73 6.71 -10.99
N TRP A 146 2.82 5.95 -11.06
CA TRP A 146 4.13 6.34 -10.54
C TRP A 146 5.14 6.28 -11.68
N ASP A 147 5.93 7.35 -11.82
CA ASP A 147 6.93 7.43 -12.88
C ASP A 147 8.09 6.47 -12.62
N ASN A 148 8.50 5.80 -13.69
CA ASN A 148 9.68 4.92 -13.69
C ASN A 148 10.87 5.54 -14.44
N GLY A 149 10.67 6.71 -15.02
CA GLY A 149 11.61 7.39 -15.90
C GLY A 149 11.39 7.06 -17.38
N PHE A 150 11.93 7.90 -18.25
CA PHE A 150 11.97 7.62 -19.68
C PHE A 150 13.06 6.60 -19.99
N LYS A 151 12.75 5.67 -20.90
CA LYS A 151 13.72 4.72 -21.44
C LYS A 151 14.57 5.43 -22.49
N SER A 152 15.88 5.25 -22.42
CA SER A 152 16.84 5.79 -23.40
C SER A 152 17.61 4.65 -24.07
N PHE A 153 17.95 4.82 -25.32
CA PHE A 153 18.85 3.91 -26.00
C PHE A 153 20.29 4.21 -25.59
N SER A 154 21.08 3.15 -25.33
CA SER A 154 22.51 3.24 -25.14
C SER A 154 23.22 2.26 -26.08
N ALA A 155 24.39 2.64 -26.60
CA ALA A 155 25.23 1.80 -27.44
C ALA A 155 26.66 1.93 -26.99
N ASN A 156 27.44 0.85 -27.15
CA ASN A 156 28.89 0.90 -27.05
C ASN A 156 29.41 1.44 -28.37
N THR A 157 30.03 2.62 -28.35
CA THR A 157 30.71 3.24 -29.50
C THR A 157 32.20 2.98 -29.41
#